data_7638676cd0ca1a796e45e227ca3c115e
#
_entry.id   7638676cd0ca1a796e45e227ca3c115e
#
_cell.length_a   1.000
_cell.length_b   1.000
_cell.length_c   1.000
_cell.angle_alpha   90.00
_cell.angle_beta   90.00
_cell.angle_gamma   90.00
#
_symmetry.space_group_name_H-M   'P 1'
#
loop_
_entity.id
_entity.type
_entity.pdbx_description
1 polymer ?
#
loop_
_entity_poly.entity_id
_entity_poly.type
_entity_poly.pdbx_seq_one_letter_code
_entity_poly.pdbx_strand_id
1 'polypeptide(L)'
;MGNNELLEVCNENGVGLGRPATRETVHKEGLWHRAVIVALVNKNNEILIQKRSKEKEKFPGLWDLSIAGHVPFGHDSLSCAASETMEEIGYMLPKEIQLKEFRFMTSFRSQLPISDTFLENQFYDFFVFNSDIPIESFHVQDGEVEEVRYVTAFEIKTMAEKGLFHPRTEWINVLYNYITKF
;
A
#
# COMPACT_ATOMS: atom_id res chain seq x y z
N MET A 1 -3.99 -13.99 4.38
CA MET A 1 -3.23 -14.52 3.21
C MET A 1 -2.07 -15.36 3.72
N GLY A 2 -1.86 -16.57 3.18
CA GLY A 2 -1.01 -17.57 3.82
C GLY A 2 0.47 -17.40 3.51
N ASN A 3 1.34 -17.98 4.35
CA ASN A 3 2.80 -18.07 4.20
C ASN A 3 3.28 -18.70 2.87
N ASN A 4 2.38 -19.20 2.04
CA ASN A 4 2.66 -19.87 0.76
C ASN A 4 2.55 -18.94 -0.47
N GLU A 5 2.27 -17.65 -0.29
CA GLU A 5 2.25 -16.69 -1.39
C GLU A 5 3.62 -16.64 -2.06
N LEU A 6 3.65 -16.79 -3.40
CA LEU A 6 4.87 -16.69 -4.20
C LEU A 6 5.03 -15.28 -4.73
N LEU A 7 6.18 -14.68 -4.46
CA LEU A 7 6.56 -13.34 -4.91
C LEU A 7 7.72 -13.44 -5.89
N GLU A 8 7.78 -12.52 -6.86
CA GLU A 8 8.90 -12.45 -7.78
C GLU A 8 10.10 -11.77 -7.11
N VAL A 9 11.25 -12.47 -7.09
CA VAL A 9 12.50 -11.87 -6.64
C VAL A 9 13.00 -10.88 -7.70
N CYS A 10 13.32 -9.66 -7.26
CA CYS A 10 13.92 -8.61 -8.06
C CYS A 10 15.42 -8.46 -7.78
N ASN A 11 16.14 -7.85 -8.72
CA ASN A 11 17.48 -7.35 -8.45
C ASN A 11 17.42 -5.97 -7.73
N GLU A 12 18.56 -5.40 -7.40
CA GLU A 12 18.69 -4.12 -6.70
C GLU A 12 18.13 -2.90 -7.48
N ASN A 13 17.84 -3.07 -8.76
CA ASN A 13 17.24 -2.06 -9.63
C ASN A 13 15.73 -2.27 -9.85
N GLY A 14 15.12 -3.25 -9.15
CA GLY A 14 13.70 -3.57 -9.25
C GLY A 14 13.32 -4.36 -10.50
N VAL A 15 14.29 -4.93 -11.22
CA VAL A 15 14.01 -5.78 -12.37
C VAL A 15 13.75 -7.20 -11.88
N GLY A 16 12.60 -7.77 -12.25
CA GLY A 16 12.23 -9.15 -11.95
C GLY A 16 13.23 -10.15 -12.52
N LEU A 17 13.55 -11.18 -11.76
CA LEU A 17 14.51 -12.21 -12.13
C LEU A 17 13.84 -13.48 -12.69
N GLY A 18 12.50 -13.50 -12.84
CA GLY A 18 11.74 -14.69 -13.25
C GLY A 18 11.85 -15.83 -12.23
N ARG A 19 12.21 -15.52 -10.98
CA ARG A 19 12.41 -16.47 -9.90
C ARG A 19 11.41 -16.23 -8.78
N PRO A 20 10.47 -17.16 -8.53
CA PRO A 20 9.58 -17.06 -7.39
C PRO A 20 10.26 -17.45 -6.09
N ALA A 21 9.86 -16.82 -4.99
CA ALA A 21 10.18 -17.26 -3.63
C ALA A 21 8.95 -17.05 -2.73
N THR A 22 8.84 -17.82 -1.65
CA THR A 22 7.73 -17.64 -0.71
C THR A 22 7.85 -16.31 0.03
N ARG A 23 6.72 -15.74 0.44
CA ARG A 23 6.68 -14.52 1.26
C ARG A 23 7.59 -14.64 2.50
N GLU A 24 7.59 -15.78 3.16
CA GLU A 24 8.49 -16.04 4.28
C GLU A 24 9.96 -15.93 3.87
N THR A 25 10.35 -16.58 2.77
CA THR A 25 11.74 -16.57 2.27
C THR A 25 12.21 -15.16 1.91
N VAL A 26 11.39 -14.38 1.17
CA VAL A 26 11.80 -13.03 0.75
C VAL A 26 12.04 -12.10 1.92
N HIS A 27 11.24 -12.19 2.97
CA HIS A 27 11.42 -11.35 4.17
C HIS A 27 12.56 -11.84 5.06
N LYS A 28 12.71 -13.17 5.22
CA LYS A 28 13.77 -13.77 6.04
C LYS A 28 15.16 -13.52 5.45
N GLU A 29 15.28 -13.63 4.13
CA GLU A 29 16.54 -13.46 3.40
C GLU A 29 16.76 -12.00 2.93
N GLY A 30 15.79 -11.13 3.12
CA GLY A 30 15.85 -9.74 2.66
C GLY A 30 15.92 -9.60 1.14
N LEU A 31 15.24 -10.51 0.41
CA LEU A 31 15.22 -10.46 -1.06
C LEU A 31 14.33 -9.31 -1.53
N TRP A 32 14.82 -8.58 -2.55
CA TRP A 32 14.03 -7.53 -3.18
C TRP A 32 12.83 -8.14 -3.90
N HIS A 33 11.68 -7.55 -3.69
CA HIS A 33 10.42 -7.93 -4.34
C HIS A 33 9.54 -6.71 -4.55
N ARG A 34 8.46 -6.87 -5.30
CA ARG A 34 7.57 -5.77 -5.66
C ARG A 34 6.33 -5.76 -4.78
N ALA A 35 5.88 -4.57 -4.45
CA ALA A 35 4.63 -4.33 -3.75
C ALA A 35 3.91 -3.13 -4.38
N VAL A 36 2.63 -3.00 -4.10
CA VAL A 36 1.81 -1.84 -4.50
C VAL A 36 1.40 -1.06 -3.27
N ILE A 37 1.20 0.24 -3.47
CA ILE A 37 0.56 1.12 -2.49
C ILE A 37 -0.41 2.03 -3.24
N VAL A 38 -1.62 2.20 -2.73
CA VAL A 38 -2.65 2.99 -3.37
C VAL A 38 -3.16 4.07 -2.41
N ALA A 39 -3.16 5.32 -2.88
CA ALA A 39 -3.86 6.42 -2.22
C ALA A 39 -5.24 6.59 -2.86
N LEU A 40 -6.30 6.34 -2.10
CA LEU A 40 -7.66 6.67 -2.51
C LEU A 40 -7.90 8.14 -2.17
N VAL A 41 -8.23 8.94 -3.21
CA VAL A 41 -8.40 10.39 -3.10
C VAL A 41 -9.82 10.75 -3.51
N ASN A 42 -10.53 11.48 -2.65
CA ASN A 42 -11.88 11.96 -2.95
C ASN A 42 -11.87 13.32 -3.69
N LYS A 43 -13.04 13.79 -4.12
CA LYS A 43 -13.21 15.08 -4.83
C LYS A 43 -12.80 16.31 -4.01
N ASN A 44 -12.69 16.21 -2.70
CA ASN A 44 -12.20 17.27 -1.82
C ASN A 44 -10.68 17.26 -1.68
N ASN A 45 -9.97 16.41 -2.45
CA ASN A 45 -8.53 16.17 -2.32
C ASN A 45 -8.12 15.62 -0.95
N GLU A 46 -9.03 14.90 -0.27
CA GLU A 46 -8.73 14.19 0.96
C GLU A 46 -8.39 12.73 0.63
N ILE A 47 -7.49 12.17 1.42
CA ILE A 47 -6.94 10.84 1.24
C ILE A 47 -7.55 9.91 2.29
N LEU A 48 -8.03 8.75 1.86
CA LEU A 48 -8.42 7.69 2.78
C LEU A 48 -7.18 7.14 3.46
N ILE A 49 -7.19 7.08 4.78
CA ILE A 49 -6.18 6.41 5.60
C ILE A 49 -6.83 5.38 6.50
N GLN A 50 -6.08 4.36 6.87
CA GLN A 50 -6.50 3.32 7.79
C GLN A 50 -5.64 3.30 9.05
N LYS A 51 -6.25 3.01 10.18
CA LYS A 51 -5.54 2.76 11.43
C LYS A 51 -5.37 1.26 11.61
N ARG A 52 -4.13 0.83 11.65
CA ARG A 52 -3.77 -0.58 11.82
C ARG A 52 -4.25 -1.10 13.17
N SER A 53 -4.79 -2.31 13.20
CA SER A 53 -5.18 -2.95 14.45
C SER A 53 -4.00 -3.06 15.42
N LYS A 54 -4.30 -2.94 16.71
CA LYS A 54 -3.32 -3.20 17.78
C LYS A 54 -2.87 -4.65 17.87
N GLU A 55 -3.61 -5.56 17.22
CA GLU A 55 -3.29 -6.97 17.14
C GLU A 55 -2.27 -7.30 16.04
N LYS A 56 -1.95 -6.32 15.17
CA LYS A 56 -0.95 -6.49 14.12
C LYS A 56 0.44 -6.64 14.71
N GLU A 57 1.19 -7.64 14.23
CA GLU A 57 2.57 -7.88 14.64
C GLU A 57 3.49 -6.71 14.32
N LYS A 58 3.22 -6.00 13.20
CA LYS A 58 4.04 -4.90 12.73
C LYS A 58 3.29 -3.60 12.74
N PHE A 59 3.94 -2.57 13.29
CA PHE A 59 3.40 -1.21 13.35
C PHE A 59 1.95 -1.15 13.88
N PRO A 60 1.64 -1.81 15.04
CA PRO A 60 0.30 -1.79 15.62
C PRO A 60 -0.14 -0.38 15.99
N GLY A 61 -1.39 -0.05 15.71
CA GLY A 61 -2.02 1.22 16.08
C GLY A 61 -1.53 2.45 15.30
N LEU A 62 -0.60 2.31 14.36
CA LEU A 62 -0.19 3.40 13.48
C LEU A 62 -1.19 3.58 12.34
N TRP A 63 -1.26 4.81 11.84
CA TRP A 63 -1.96 5.12 10.60
C TRP A 63 -1.12 4.74 9.39
N ASP A 64 -1.78 4.32 8.32
CA ASP A 64 -1.15 3.97 7.04
C ASP A 64 -2.05 4.41 5.88
N LEU A 65 -1.52 4.40 4.66
CA LEU A 65 -2.39 4.46 3.49
C LEU A 65 -3.35 3.28 3.48
N SER A 66 -4.50 3.50 2.85
CA SER A 66 -5.60 2.56 2.90
C SER A 66 -5.31 1.20 2.27
N ILE A 67 -4.41 1.14 1.30
CA ILE A 67 -4.21 -0.07 0.50
C ILE A 67 -2.71 -0.31 0.28
N ALA A 68 -2.25 -1.52 0.65
CA ALA A 68 -0.89 -1.96 0.35
C ALA A 68 -0.81 -3.50 0.29
N GLY A 69 -0.23 -4.03 -0.79
CA GLY A 69 -0.10 -5.48 -0.96
C GLY A 69 1.14 -5.87 -1.76
N HIS A 70 1.55 -7.14 -1.63
CA HIS A 70 2.62 -7.69 -2.44
C HIS A 70 2.12 -7.98 -3.87
N VAL A 71 3.00 -7.84 -4.86
CA VAL A 71 2.69 -8.29 -6.22
C VAL A 71 3.03 -9.78 -6.33
N PRO A 72 2.02 -10.66 -6.51
CA PRO A 72 2.27 -12.08 -6.63
C PRO A 72 3.09 -12.41 -7.89
N PHE A 73 3.84 -13.50 -7.86
CA PHE A 73 4.58 -13.98 -9.02
C PHE A 73 3.69 -14.17 -10.25
N GLY A 74 4.11 -13.59 -11.38
CA GLY A 74 3.36 -13.64 -12.65
C GLY A 74 2.23 -12.62 -12.78
N HIS A 75 2.04 -11.73 -11.79
CA HIS A 75 1.06 -10.65 -11.85
C HIS A 75 1.74 -9.30 -12.11
N ASP A 76 0.99 -8.36 -12.68
CA ASP A 76 1.42 -6.97 -12.81
C ASP A 76 0.90 -6.09 -11.66
N SER A 77 1.61 -4.99 -11.42
CA SER A 77 1.31 -4.09 -10.29
C SER A 77 -0.06 -3.41 -10.40
N LEU A 78 -0.53 -3.12 -11.61
CA LEU A 78 -1.83 -2.45 -11.79
C LEU A 78 -2.99 -3.39 -11.44
N SER A 79 -2.94 -4.62 -11.91
CA SER A 79 -3.92 -5.65 -11.56
C SER A 79 -3.91 -5.95 -10.06
N CYS A 80 -2.70 -6.00 -9.46
CA CYS A 80 -2.55 -6.17 -8.02
C CYS A 80 -3.16 -4.99 -7.25
N ALA A 81 -2.86 -3.74 -7.63
CA ALA A 81 -3.42 -2.55 -6.99
C ALA A 81 -4.96 -2.54 -7.01
N ALA A 82 -5.57 -2.97 -8.12
CA ALA A 82 -7.01 -3.08 -8.23
C ALA A 82 -7.58 -4.19 -7.32
N SER A 83 -6.95 -5.35 -7.28
CA SER A 83 -7.38 -6.48 -6.42
C SER A 83 -7.27 -6.14 -4.94
N GLU A 84 -6.12 -5.60 -4.50
CA GLU A 84 -5.89 -5.18 -3.11
C GLU A 84 -6.89 -4.11 -2.68
N THR A 85 -7.20 -3.16 -3.59
CA THR A 85 -8.22 -2.14 -3.31
C THR A 85 -9.58 -2.77 -3.01
N MET A 86 -10.01 -3.76 -3.79
CA MET A 86 -11.27 -4.45 -3.54
C MET A 86 -11.25 -5.28 -2.26
N GLU A 87 -10.13 -5.92 -1.95
CA GLU A 87 -9.99 -6.80 -0.79
C GLU A 87 -9.93 -6.01 0.52
N GLU A 88 -9.10 -4.97 0.60
CA GLU A 88 -8.87 -4.24 1.86
C GLU A 88 -10.00 -3.25 2.21
N ILE A 89 -10.63 -2.62 1.23
CA ILE A 89 -11.73 -1.69 1.48
C ILE A 89 -13.11 -2.34 1.35
N GLY A 90 -13.19 -3.60 0.89
CA GLY A 90 -14.43 -4.35 0.75
C GLY A 90 -15.41 -3.76 -0.28
N TYR A 91 -14.94 -2.92 -1.19
CA TYR A 91 -15.75 -2.26 -2.20
C TYR A 91 -15.49 -2.85 -3.59
N MET A 92 -16.52 -3.45 -4.17
CA MET A 92 -16.45 -4.05 -5.51
C MET A 92 -16.48 -2.95 -6.58
N LEU A 93 -15.32 -2.67 -7.16
CA LEU A 93 -15.24 -1.77 -8.33
C LEU A 93 -15.84 -2.44 -9.56
N PRO A 94 -16.71 -1.75 -10.33
CA PRO A 94 -17.16 -2.24 -11.62
C PRO A 94 -15.97 -2.55 -12.54
N LYS A 95 -16.01 -3.69 -13.25
CA LYS A 95 -14.87 -4.15 -14.09
C LYS A 95 -14.41 -3.11 -15.13
N GLU A 96 -15.35 -2.30 -15.63
CA GLU A 96 -15.07 -1.25 -16.62
C GLU A 96 -14.26 -0.08 -16.04
N ILE A 97 -14.32 0.11 -14.71
CA ILE A 97 -13.67 1.22 -13.98
C ILE A 97 -12.30 0.78 -13.47
N GLN A 98 -12.12 -0.50 -13.16
CA GLN A 98 -11.02 -1.04 -12.36
C GLN A 98 -9.62 -0.59 -12.78
N LEU A 99 -9.30 -0.52 -14.07
CA LEU A 99 -7.94 -0.23 -14.50
C LEU A 99 -7.72 1.23 -14.93
N LYS A 100 -8.76 1.92 -15.38
CA LYS A 100 -8.64 3.28 -15.94
C LYS A 100 -8.49 4.35 -14.85
N GLU A 101 -9.02 4.09 -13.67
CA GLU A 101 -9.03 5.05 -12.55
C GLU A 101 -7.75 4.97 -11.70
N PHE A 102 -6.95 3.91 -11.86
CA PHE A 102 -5.66 3.79 -11.19
C PHE A 102 -4.58 4.51 -11.98
N ARG A 103 -4.11 5.62 -11.43
CA ARG A 103 -3.02 6.39 -12.02
C ARG A 103 -1.70 6.01 -11.37
N PHE A 104 -0.80 5.40 -12.14
CA PHE A 104 0.58 5.18 -11.71
C PHE A 104 1.29 6.52 -11.49
N MET A 105 1.90 6.71 -10.35
CA MET A 105 2.58 7.94 -9.95
C MET A 105 4.10 7.81 -10.05
N THR A 106 4.63 6.79 -9.41
CA THR A 106 6.07 6.54 -9.36
C THR A 106 6.35 5.17 -8.77
N SER A 107 7.58 4.70 -8.95
CA SER A 107 8.13 3.57 -8.19
C SER A 107 9.20 4.08 -7.24
N PHE A 108 9.22 3.60 -6.01
CA PHE A 108 10.27 3.94 -5.05
C PHE A 108 10.78 2.72 -4.32
N ARG A 109 12.03 2.78 -3.92
CA ARG A 109 12.70 1.74 -3.15
C ARG A 109 12.51 2.01 -1.66
N SER A 110 12.10 1.00 -0.92
CA SER A 110 11.99 1.06 0.53
C SER A 110 12.75 -0.11 1.17
N GLN A 111 13.45 0.17 2.25
CA GLN A 111 14.20 -0.83 2.99
C GLN A 111 13.98 -0.60 4.48
N LEU A 112 13.20 -1.48 5.10
CA LEU A 112 12.88 -1.40 6.52
C LEU A 112 13.31 -2.70 7.22
N PRO A 113 14.35 -2.66 8.07
CA PRO A 113 14.64 -3.74 8.98
C PRO A 113 13.61 -3.74 10.11
N ILE A 114 12.70 -4.72 10.10
CA ILE A 114 11.66 -4.86 11.12
C ILE A 114 12.21 -5.61 12.35
N SER A 115 12.99 -6.67 12.09
CA SER A 115 13.70 -7.45 13.10
C SER A 115 14.91 -8.13 12.48
N ASP A 116 15.71 -8.82 13.28
CA ASP A 116 16.89 -9.59 12.79
C ASP A 116 16.50 -10.70 11.79
N THR A 117 15.24 -11.13 11.80
CA THR A 117 14.73 -12.20 10.94
C THR A 117 13.67 -11.74 9.96
N PHE A 118 13.39 -10.43 9.87
CA PHE A 118 12.39 -9.88 8.98
C PHE A 118 12.84 -8.55 8.39
N LEU A 119 13.15 -8.58 7.09
CA LEU A 119 13.58 -7.43 6.30
C LEU A 119 12.54 -7.11 5.22
N GLU A 120 12.06 -5.89 5.18
CA GLU A 120 11.20 -5.39 4.09
C GLU A 120 12.06 -4.66 3.05
N ASN A 121 12.56 -5.39 2.07
CA ASN A 121 13.25 -4.84 0.91
C ASN A 121 12.30 -4.84 -0.28
N GLN A 122 11.65 -3.70 -0.53
CA GLN A 122 10.55 -3.60 -1.47
C GLN A 122 10.73 -2.47 -2.49
N PHE A 123 10.28 -2.73 -3.70
CA PHE A 123 9.97 -1.70 -4.68
C PHE A 123 8.46 -1.48 -4.66
N TYR A 124 8.04 -0.31 -4.21
CA TYR A 124 6.63 0.07 -4.20
C TYR A 124 6.26 0.77 -5.49
N ASP A 125 5.28 0.22 -6.20
CA ASP A 125 4.60 0.91 -7.28
C ASP A 125 3.42 1.69 -6.66
N PHE A 126 3.53 3.01 -6.67
CA PHE A 126 2.56 3.91 -6.07
C PHE A 126 1.52 4.35 -7.08
N PHE A 127 0.26 4.14 -6.72
CA PHE A 127 -0.91 4.53 -7.50
C PHE A 127 -1.78 5.52 -6.74
N VAL A 128 -2.46 6.40 -7.48
CA VAL A 128 -3.60 7.18 -7.00
C VAL A 128 -4.86 6.64 -7.64
N PHE A 129 -5.87 6.40 -6.83
CA PHE A 129 -7.22 6.03 -7.25
C PHE A 129 -8.18 7.15 -6.83
N ASN A 130 -8.78 7.84 -7.81
CA ASN A 130 -9.74 8.91 -7.52
C ASN A 130 -11.14 8.33 -7.44
N SER A 131 -11.77 8.46 -6.28
CA SER A 131 -13.13 7.97 -6.05
C SER A 131 -13.81 8.68 -4.90
N ASP A 132 -15.08 9.02 -5.08
CA ASP A 132 -15.96 9.59 -4.06
C ASP A 132 -16.71 8.52 -3.27
N ILE A 133 -16.05 7.40 -2.94
CA ILE A 133 -16.66 6.34 -2.14
C ILE A 133 -16.98 6.90 -0.74
N PRO A 134 -18.25 6.87 -0.29
CA PRO A 134 -18.60 7.30 1.05
C PRO A 134 -17.94 6.41 2.10
N ILE A 135 -17.54 7.01 3.23
CA ILE A 135 -16.78 6.29 4.27
C ILE A 135 -17.56 5.10 4.85
N GLU A 136 -18.86 5.22 4.92
CA GLU A 136 -19.79 4.16 5.39
C GLU A 136 -19.89 2.97 4.44
N SER A 137 -19.37 3.09 3.23
CA SER A 137 -19.35 1.99 2.25
C SER A 137 -18.13 1.07 2.42
N PHE A 138 -17.16 1.45 3.26
CA PHE A 138 -15.99 0.62 3.49
C PHE A 138 -16.29 -0.47 4.51
N HIS A 139 -15.93 -1.69 4.17
CA HIS A 139 -16.04 -2.86 5.02
C HIS A 139 -14.63 -3.35 5.36
N VAL A 140 -14.07 -2.76 6.40
CA VAL A 140 -12.72 -3.12 6.86
C VAL A 140 -12.72 -4.49 7.53
N GLN A 141 -11.63 -5.22 7.33
CA GLN A 141 -11.48 -6.56 7.88
C GLN A 141 -11.21 -6.49 9.39
N ASP A 142 -12.02 -7.21 10.17
CA ASP A 142 -11.85 -7.34 11.62
C ASP A 142 -10.45 -7.88 11.97
N GLY A 143 -9.82 -7.30 12.97
CA GLY A 143 -8.47 -7.66 13.41
C GLY A 143 -7.33 -7.08 12.56
N GLU A 144 -7.63 -6.53 11.37
CA GLU A 144 -6.65 -5.91 10.50
C GLU A 144 -6.64 -4.38 10.63
N VAL A 145 -7.82 -3.76 10.66
CA VAL A 145 -8.02 -2.31 10.66
C VAL A 145 -8.98 -1.92 11.79
N GLU A 146 -8.61 -0.91 12.59
CA GLU A 146 -9.46 -0.37 13.65
C GLU A 146 -10.39 0.74 13.15
N GLU A 147 -9.91 1.58 12.25
CA GLU A 147 -10.59 2.80 11.82
C GLU A 147 -10.13 3.20 10.42
N VAL A 148 -11.03 3.78 9.63
CA VAL A 148 -10.71 4.46 8.38
C VAL A 148 -11.26 5.89 8.43
N ARG A 149 -10.55 6.84 7.80
CA ARG A 149 -11.03 8.21 7.65
C ARG A 149 -10.38 8.93 6.48
N TYR A 150 -11.05 9.95 5.99
CA TYR A 150 -10.47 10.89 5.03
C TYR A 150 -9.72 12.00 5.77
N VAL A 151 -8.53 12.34 5.28
CA VAL A 151 -7.67 13.42 5.82
C VAL A 151 -6.98 14.17 4.68
N THR A 152 -6.54 15.38 4.96
CA THR A 152 -5.73 16.15 4.02
C THR A 152 -4.28 15.64 3.99
N ALA A 153 -3.57 15.90 2.87
CA ALA A 153 -2.14 15.57 2.78
C ALA A 153 -1.29 16.30 3.85
N PHE A 154 -1.73 17.48 4.29
CA PHE A 154 -1.07 18.22 5.37
C PHE A 154 -1.20 17.49 6.71
N GLU A 155 -2.38 16.93 7.00
CA GLU A 155 -2.58 16.12 8.23
C GLU A 155 -1.71 14.87 8.21
N ILE A 156 -1.63 14.16 7.07
CA ILE A 156 -0.74 12.99 6.93
C ILE A 156 0.71 13.38 7.25
N LYS A 157 1.21 14.47 6.67
CA LYS A 157 2.56 14.96 6.94
C LYS A 157 2.77 15.26 8.42
N THR A 158 1.83 15.95 9.04
CA THR A 158 1.87 16.27 10.47
C THR A 158 1.86 15.00 11.34
N MET A 159 1.07 13.99 10.97
CA MET A 159 1.01 12.71 11.66
C MET A 159 2.33 11.93 11.52
N ALA A 160 2.93 11.93 10.33
CA ALA A 160 4.23 11.31 10.08
C ALA A 160 5.35 11.95 10.92
N GLU A 161 5.39 13.29 10.97
CA GLU A 161 6.35 14.05 11.80
C GLU A 161 6.21 13.74 13.30
N LYS A 162 5.01 13.37 13.75
CA LYS A 162 4.71 12.98 15.14
C LYS A 162 4.91 11.48 15.40
N GLY A 163 5.34 10.69 14.42
CA GLY A 163 5.50 9.24 14.55
C GLY A 163 4.17 8.48 14.69
N LEU A 164 3.06 9.07 14.27
CA LEU A 164 1.72 8.46 14.30
C LEU A 164 1.35 7.75 13.01
N PHE A 165 2.20 7.84 11.98
CA PHE A 165 2.00 7.25 10.67
C PHE A 165 3.08 6.21 10.38
N HIS A 166 2.75 5.23 9.53
CA HIS A 166 3.70 4.21 9.10
C HIS A 166 4.98 4.86 8.56
N PRO A 167 6.19 4.34 8.87
CA PRO A 167 7.46 4.99 8.54
C PRO A 167 7.79 5.05 7.04
N ARG A 168 7.08 4.32 6.19
CA ARG A 168 7.17 4.47 4.73
C ARG A 168 6.51 5.77 4.31
N THR A 169 7.28 6.80 4.11
CA THR A 169 6.77 8.15 3.82
C THR A 169 7.28 8.73 2.49
N GLU A 170 8.00 7.94 1.69
CA GLU A 170 8.60 8.36 0.41
C GLU A 170 7.56 8.87 -0.59
N TRP A 171 6.34 8.34 -0.54
CA TRP A 171 5.22 8.74 -1.39
C TRP A 171 4.54 10.06 -0.99
N ILE A 172 4.73 10.55 0.25
CA ILE A 172 3.99 11.72 0.78
C ILE A 172 4.21 12.96 -0.10
N ASN A 173 5.44 13.25 -0.49
CA ASN A 173 5.74 14.41 -1.32
C ASN A 173 5.16 14.26 -2.73
N VAL A 174 5.14 13.05 -3.28
CA VAL A 174 4.54 12.76 -4.59
C VAL A 174 3.04 13.02 -4.55
N LEU A 175 2.36 12.50 -3.52
CA LEU A 175 0.94 12.71 -3.31
C LEU A 175 0.59 14.17 -3.05
N TYR A 176 1.35 14.86 -2.20
CA TYR A 176 1.17 16.28 -1.93
C TYR A 176 1.26 17.11 -3.21
N ASN A 177 2.29 16.88 -4.03
CA ASN A 177 2.44 17.57 -5.31
C ASN A 177 1.32 17.23 -6.31
N TYR A 178 0.78 16.02 -6.26
CA TYR A 178 -0.38 15.64 -7.09
C TYR A 178 -1.63 16.43 -6.72
N ILE A 179 -1.96 16.47 -5.42
CA ILE A 179 -3.19 17.09 -4.90
C ILE A 179 -3.14 18.62 -5.04
N THR A 180 -1.98 19.26 -4.86
CA THR A 180 -1.85 20.72 -4.89
C THR A 180 -1.71 21.33 -6.28
N LYS A 181 -1.65 20.51 -7.34
CA LYS A 181 -1.60 20.96 -8.74
C LYS A 181 -2.98 21.26 -9.33
N PHE A 182 -4.03 20.95 -8.63
CA PHE A 182 -5.42 21.16 -8.99
C PHE A 182 -6.14 22.00 -7.93
#